data_acebd2b4fd3707f9382c080701de7cb7
#
_entry.id   acebd2b4fd3707f9382c080701de7cb7
#
_cell.length_a   1.000
_cell.length_b   1.000
_cell.length_c   1.000
_cell.angle_alpha   90.00
_cell.angle_beta   90.00
_cell.angle_gamma   90.00
#
_symmetry.space_group_name_H-M   'P 1'
#
loop_
_entity.id
_entity.type
_entity.pdbx_description
1 polymer ?
#
loop_
_entity_poly.entity_id
_entity_poly.type
_entity_poly.pdbx_seq_one_letter_code
_entity_poly.pdbx_strand_id
1 'polypeptide(L)'
;MKIITELLCCHEKVSGYKINIHKKESCELFFVKGKLETMRRTNTCDKEVTVYVQHGQYKGDSQFFIYPSTTDQQIEELIRDAVAKAKLIQNIDYRLPGGETGEYEVESNFASYDPVDLAAQISKAVFDANTVENAALNSVEVFINKHTETILNSRGLRKTQVRYDAMVEAIPTYNGQDQSVELYEQYNFNSLDTDTLHREIAEKMAEVQARYQAVTPDSPLDCPVILKKQELSELGKHINSLQYSLQSL
;
A
#
# COMPACT_ATOMS: atom_id res chain seq x y z
N MET A 1 -4.65 -7.58 23.43
CA MET A 1 -3.55 -6.66 23.83
C MET A 1 -3.07 -6.92 25.24
N LYS A 2 -3.94 -6.89 26.24
CA LYS A 2 -3.56 -7.04 27.65
C LYS A 2 -2.75 -8.33 27.89
N ILE A 3 -3.21 -9.46 27.37
CA ILE A 3 -2.54 -10.76 27.50
C ILE A 3 -1.11 -10.75 26.93
N ILE A 4 -0.91 -10.23 25.73
CA ILE A 4 0.43 -10.20 25.09
C ILE A 4 1.41 -9.37 25.90
N THR A 5 1.02 -8.17 26.35
CA THR A 5 1.89 -7.31 27.14
C THR A 5 2.18 -7.90 28.51
N GLU A 6 1.21 -8.57 29.12
CA GLU A 6 1.40 -9.28 30.39
C GLU A 6 2.39 -10.44 30.24
N LEU A 7 2.26 -11.29 29.22
CA LEU A 7 3.19 -12.39 28.93
C LEU A 7 4.62 -11.89 28.68
N LEU A 8 4.76 -10.82 27.91
CA LEU A 8 6.07 -10.22 27.63
C LEU A 8 6.70 -9.60 28.88
N CYS A 9 5.91 -8.91 29.71
CA CYS A 9 6.39 -8.32 30.96
C CYS A 9 6.77 -9.37 32.02
N CYS A 10 6.06 -10.50 32.06
CA CYS A 10 6.32 -11.56 33.05
C CYS A 10 7.47 -12.48 32.66
N HIS A 11 7.93 -12.45 31.40
CA HIS A 11 9.00 -13.32 30.94
C HIS A 11 10.37 -12.81 31.38
N GLU A 12 11.04 -13.51 32.30
CA GLU A 12 12.30 -13.10 33.00
C GLU A 12 13.46 -12.69 32.07
N LYS A 13 13.49 -13.23 30.83
CA LYS A 13 14.59 -13.00 29.87
C LYS A 13 14.27 -11.89 28.87
N VAL A 14 13.06 -11.35 28.88
CA VAL A 14 12.66 -10.22 28.03
C VAL A 14 13.09 -8.92 28.70
N SER A 15 14.09 -8.23 28.13
CA SER A 15 14.55 -6.93 28.62
C SER A 15 13.71 -5.76 28.08
N GLY A 16 12.94 -5.98 27.05
CA GLY A 16 12.04 -5.03 26.42
C GLY A 16 11.28 -5.62 25.25
N TYR A 17 10.29 -4.90 24.78
CA TYR A 17 9.52 -5.27 23.58
C TYR A 17 9.04 -4.05 22.81
N LYS A 18 8.73 -4.26 21.53
CA LYS A 18 8.00 -3.34 20.65
C LYS A 18 6.88 -4.14 19.99
N ILE A 19 5.71 -3.54 19.86
CA ILE A 19 4.57 -4.11 19.14
C ILE A 19 4.09 -3.09 18.12
N ASN A 20 4.09 -3.46 16.85
CA ASN A 20 3.41 -2.75 15.78
C ASN A 20 2.08 -3.45 15.51
N ILE A 21 0.99 -2.71 15.53
CA ILE A 21 -0.36 -3.20 15.22
C ILE A 21 -0.76 -2.58 13.90
N HIS A 22 -1.03 -3.41 12.92
CA HIS A 22 -1.49 -3.02 11.59
C HIS A 22 -2.94 -3.44 11.44
N LYS A 23 -3.83 -2.45 11.40
CA LYS A 23 -5.24 -2.66 11.08
C LYS A 23 -5.52 -2.02 9.73
N LYS A 24 -6.09 -2.81 8.81
CA LYS A 24 -6.52 -2.35 7.50
C LYS A 24 -8.00 -2.70 7.30
N GLU A 25 -8.80 -1.69 6.99
CA GLU A 25 -10.17 -1.83 6.53
C GLU A 25 -10.19 -1.43 5.05
N SER A 26 -10.73 -2.30 4.17
CA SER A 26 -10.81 -2.00 2.75
C SER A 26 -12.22 -2.22 2.18
N CYS A 27 -12.54 -1.43 1.15
CA CYS A 27 -13.66 -1.63 0.25
C CYS A 27 -13.11 -1.69 -1.18
N GLU A 28 -13.44 -2.77 -1.90
CA GLU A 28 -12.86 -3.07 -3.20
C GLU A 28 -13.98 -3.39 -4.18
N LEU A 29 -13.98 -2.74 -5.34
CA LEU A 29 -14.93 -2.95 -6.42
C LEU A 29 -14.19 -3.38 -7.68
N PHE A 30 -14.69 -4.41 -8.33
CA PHE A 30 -14.14 -4.97 -9.56
C PHE A 30 -15.19 -4.92 -10.65
N PHE A 31 -14.89 -4.18 -11.72
CA PHE A 31 -15.78 -4.03 -12.86
C PHE A 31 -15.16 -4.65 -14.10
N VAL A 32 -15.98 -5.32 -14.88
CA VAL A 32 -15.63 -5.87 -16.19
C VAL A 32 -16.64 -5.36 -17.22
N LYS A 33 -16.15 -4.71 -18.26
CA LYS A 33 -16.98 -4.10 -19.33
C LYS A 33 -18.13 -3.23 -18.78
N GLY A 34 -17.80 -2.40 -17.79
CA GLY A 34 -18.74 -1.46 -17.15
C GLY A 34 -19.74 -2.09 -16.17
N LYS A 35 -19.66 -3.41 -15.90
CA LYS A 35 -20.53 -4.10 -14.95
C LYS A 35 -19.77 -4.47 -13.70
N LEU A 36 -20.36 -4.21 -12.53
CA LEU A 36 -19.81 -4.66 -11.26
C LEU A 36 -19.89 -6.19 -11.17
N GLU A 37 -18.73 -6.86 -11.15
CA GLU A 37 -18.61 -8.31 -11.00
C GLU A 37 -18.47 -8.72 -9.54
N THR A 38 -17.69 -7.97 -8.77
CA THR A 38 -17.39 -8.31 -7.37
C THR A 38 -17.25 -7.05 -6.54
N MET A 39 -17.79 -7.13 -5.33
CA MET A 39 -17.51 -6.19 -4.24
C MET A 39 -16.95 -6.97 -3.06
N ARG A 40 -15.83 -6.52 -2.51
CA ARG A 40 -15.19 -7.14 -1.35
C ARG A 40 -14.94 -6.11 -0.25
N ARG A 41 -15.27 -6.47 0.99
CA ARG A 41 -14.87 -5.69 2.18
C ARG A 41 -13.98 -6.57 3.05
N THR A 42 -12.85 -6.03 3.48
CA THR A 42 -11.93 -6.74 4.36
C THR A 42 -11.63 -5.91 5.60
N ASN A 43 -11.35 -6.60 6.69
CA ASN A 43 -10.86 -6.01 7.93
C ASN A 43 -9.81 -6.96 8.49
N THR A 44 -8.55 -6.54 8.41
CA THR A 44 -7.42 -7.31 8.90
C THR A 44 -6.79 -6.62 10.10
N CYS A 45 -6.23 -7.41 11.01
CA CYS A 45 -5.51 -6.90 12.17
C CYS A 45 -4.40 -7.87 12.55
N ASP A 46 -3.19 -7.55 12.20
CA ASP A 46 -2.00 -8.29 12.58
C ASP A 46 -1.11 -7.47 13.53
N LYS A 47 -0.32 -8.18 14.30
CA LYS A 47 0.60 -7.59 15.26
C LYS A 47 1.98 -8.17 15.02
N GLU A 48 2.92 -7.29 14.72
CA GLU A 48 4.34 -7.61 14.69
C GLU A 48 4.93 -7.34 16.07
N VAL A 49 5.46 -8.37 16.71
CA VAL A 49 6.07 -8.28 18.04
C VAL A 49 7.58 -8.45 17.92
N THR A 50 8.33 -7.46 18.39
CA THR A 50 9.79 -7.56 18.57
C THR A 50 10.09 -7.75 20.04
N VAL A 51 10.82 -8.82 20.36
CA VAL A 51 11.32 -9.11 21.70
C VAL A 51 12.80 -8.71 21.76
N TYR A 52 13.20 -8.04 22.83
CA TYR A 52 14.59 -7.69 23.12
C TYR A 52 15.12 -8.50 24.30
N VAL A 53 16.35 -9.00 24.17
CA VAL A 53 17.06 -9.74 25.21
C VAL A 53 18.42 -9.09 25.45
N GLN A 54 18.70 -8.69 26.71
CA GLN A 54 19.99 -8.18 27.09
C GLN A 54 20.91 -9.35 27.47
N HIS A 55 22.10 -9.42 26.87
CA HIS A 55 23.10 -10.41 27.21
C HIS A 55 24.50 -9.79 27.12
N GLY A 56 25.12 -9.61 28.33
CA GLY A 56 26.37 -8.87 28.44
C GLY A 56 26.21 -7.42 27.96
N GLN A 57 27.09 -7.01 27.05
CA GLN A 57 27.07 -5.66 26.45
C GLN A 57 26.21 -5.56 25.18
N TYR A 58 25.51 -6.65 24.82
CA TYR A 58 24.73 -6.73 23.62
C TYR A 58 23.23 -6.77 23.90
N LYS A 59 22.44 -6.25 22.99
CA LYS A 59 21.00 -6.39 22.95
C LYS A 59 20.60 -7.14 21.70
N GLY A 60 20.17 -8.38 21.85
CA GLY A 60 19.61 -9.14 20.75
C GLY A 60 18.12 -8.88 20.58
N ASP A 61 17.62 -9.06 19.37
CA ASP A 61 16.20 -8.96 19.05
C ASP A 61 15.74 -10.07 18.12
N SER A 62 14.46 -10.36 18.19
CA SER A 62 13.76 -11.27 17.27
C SER A 62 12.31 -10.88 17.13
N GLN A 63 11.74 -11.13 15.96
CA GLN A 63 10.38 -10.74 15.59
C GLN A 63 9.51 -11.96 15.32
N PHE A 64 8.21 -11.80 15.59
CA PHE A 64 7.16 -12.74 15.20
C PHE A 64 5.84 -12.02 14.99
N PHE A 65 4.91 -12.69 14.30
CA PHE A 65 3.58 -12.15 14.03
C PHE A 65 2.51 -12.88 14.84
N ILE A 66 1.51 -12.11 15.26
CA ILE A 66 0.30 -12.62 15.92
C ILE A 66 -0.89 -12.21 15.07
N TYR A 67 -1.70 -13.18 14.68
CA TYR A 67 -2.93 -13.02 13.93
C TYR A 67 -4.15 -13.17 14.83
N PRO A 68 -5.34 -12.76 14.40
CA PRO A 68 -6.57 -12.93 15.20
C PRO A 68 -6.88 -14.37 15.64
N SER A 69 -6.40 -15.35 14.87
CA SER A 69 -6.58 -16.79 15.16
C SER A 69 -5.50 -17.39 16.07
N THR A 70 -4.47 -16.63 16.41
CA THR A 70 -3.36 -17.14 17.26
C THR A 70 -3.83 -17.31 18.70
N THR A 71 -3.70 -18.51 19.24
CA THR A 71 -4.09 -18.85 20.62
C THR A 71 -3.04 -18.35 21.65
N ASP A 72 -3.45 -18.22 22.91
CA ASP A 72 -2.55 -17.79 23.99
C ASP A 72 -1.35 -18.74 24.14
N GLN A 73 -1.57 -20.06 24.02
CA GLN A 73 -0.49 -21.05 24.07
C GLN A 73 0.52 -20.84 22.93
N GLN A 74 0.04 -20.57 21.71
CA GLN A 74 0.92 -20.27 20.57
C GLN A 74 1.69 -18.97 20.79
N ILE A 75 1.08 -17.96 21.42
CA ILE A 75 1.79 -16.71 21.77
C ILE A 75 2.95 -17.00 22.75
N GLU A 76 2.73 -17.83 23.76
CA GLU A 76 3.81 -18.21 24.70
C GLU A 76 4.94 -18.97 24.01
N GLU A 77 4.64 -19.86 23.06
CA GLU A 77 5.61 -20.58 22.26
C GLU A 77 6.43 -19.60 21.37
N LEU A 78 5.74 -18.69 20.69
CA LEU A 78 6.37 -17.64 19.85
C LEU A 78 7.32 -16.75 20.68
N ILE A 79 6.92 -16.37 21.90
CA ILE A 79 7.77 -15.58 22.79
C ILE A 79 9.02 -16.37 23.19
N ARG A 80 8.89 -17.65 23.57
CA ARG A 80 10.04 -18.52 23.92
C ARG A 80 11.01 -18.65 22.76
N ASP A 81 10.50 -18.90 21.56
CA ASP A 81 11.31 -19.03 20.35
C ASP A 81 12.02 -17.72 20.00
N ALA A 82 11.31 -16.59 20.11
CA ALA A 82 11.89 -15.28 19.86
C ALA A 82 12.99 -14.95 20.86
N VAL A 83 12.81 -15.26 22.14
CA VAL A 83 13.83 -15.10 23.17
C VAL A 83 15.06 -15.97 22.87
N ALA A 84 14.88 -17.21 22.42
CA ALA A 84 15.98 -18.11 22.07
C ALA A 84 16.78 -17.56 20.87
N LYS A 85 16.09 -17.07 19.84
CA LYS A 85 16.72 -16.46 18.66
C LYS A 85 17.43 -15.15 18.99
N ALA A 86 16.80 -14.27 19.78
CA ALA A 86 17.36 -12.98 20.18
C ALA A 86 18.71 -13.13 20.92
N LYS A 87 18.91 -14.20 21.67
CA LYS A 87 20.21 -14.48 22.35
C LYS A 87 21.37 -14.74 21.39
N LEU A 88 21.10 -15.09 20.15
CA LEU A 88 22.11 -15.35 19.13
C LEU A 88 22.54 -14.06 18.41
N ILE A 89 21.80 -12.97 18.60
CA ILE A 89 22.03 -11.69 17.93
C ILE A 89 22.81 -10.75 18.84
N GLN A 90 23.84 -10.12 18.32
CA GLN A 90 24.75 -9.24 19.05
C GLN A 90 24.74 -7.82 18.49
N ASN A 91 23.64 -7.10 18.72
CA ASN A 91 23.57 -5.68 18.39
C ASN A 91 24.21 -4.85 19.51
N ILE A 92 24.81 -3.72 19.15
CA ILE A 92 25.22 -2.72 20.13
C ILE A 92 23.98 -2.30 20.93
N ASP A 93 24.14 -2.17 22.26
CA ASP A 93 23.02 -1.77 23.11
C ASP A 93 22.51 -0.37 22.75
N TYR A 94 21.21 -0.25 22.64
CA TYR A 94 20.51 1.00 22.42
C TYR A 94 19.24 1.10 23.28
N ARG A 95 18.85 2.32 23.58
CA ARG A 95 17.67 2.58 24.40
C ARG A 95 16.44 2.75 23.54
N LEU A 96 15.37 2.00 23.83
CA LEU A 96 14.07 2.24 23.18
C LEU A 96 13.54 3.62 23.55
N PRO A 97 12.87 4.33 22.62
CA PRO A 97 12.19 5.58 22.93
C PRO A 97 11.12 5.35 24.00
N GLY A 98 10.89 6.35 24.84
CA GLY A 98 10.00 6.21 25.99
C GLY A 98 8.83 7.18 26.02
N GLY A 99 7.85 6.80 26.80
CA GLY A 99 6.93 7.69 27.54
C GLY A 99 5.94 8.54 26.78
N GLU A 100 5.92 8.55 25.45
CA GLU A 100 4.99 9.39 24.69
C GLU A 100 3.76 8.62 24.21
N THR A 101 2.59 9.22 24.41
CA THR A 101 1.32 8.73 23.88
C THR A 101 0.75 9.76 22.92
N GLY A 102 -0.04 9.32 21.95
CA GLY A 102 -0.75 10.24 21.05
C GLY A 102 -1.34 9.53 19.85
N GLU A 103 -2.31 10.19 19.27
CA GLU A 103 -2.97 9.78 18.03
C GLU A 103 -2.82 10.91 17.01
N TYR A 104 -2.61 10.53 15.76
CA TYR A 104 -2.49 11.43 14.64
C TYR A 104 -3.28 10.86 13.46
N GLU A 105 -4.15 11.66 12.89
CA GLU A 105 -4.85 11.33 11.65
C GLU A 105 -4.30 12.18 10.52
N VAL A 106 -3.88 11.52 9.44
CA VAL A 106 -3.42 12.19 8.23
C VAL A 106 -4.61 12.85 7.57
N GLU A 107 -4.50 14.14 7.26
CA GLU A 107 -5.56 14.89 6.62
C GLU A 107 -6.02 14.22 5.32
N SER A 108 -7.32 13.94 5.25
CA SER A 108 -7.98 13.32 4.11
C SER A 108 -9.48 13.57 4.19
N ASN A 109 -10.10 13.97 3.07
CA ASN A 109 -11.56 14.08 3.04
C ASN A 109 -12.27 12.72 3.03
N PHE A 110 -11.54 11.61 2.82
CA PHE A 110 -12.10 10.25 2.90
C PHE A 110 -12.69 9.93 4.26
N ALA A 111 -12.18 10.52 5.35
CA ALA A 111 -12.71 10.37 6.68
C ALA A 111 -14.19 10.73 6.81
N SER A 112 -14.70 11.57 5.90
CA SER A 112 -16.09 12.07 5.90
C SER A 112 -17.08 11.19 5.14
N TYR A 113 -16.61 10.12 4.48
CA TYR A 113 -17.43 9.25 3.63
C TYR A 113 -17.58 7.85 4.22
N ASP A 114 -18.75 7.22 3.99
CA ASP A 114 -18.81 5.77 4.04
C ASP A 114 -17.97 5.19 2.88
N PRO A 115 -17.17 4.14 3.10
CA PRO A 115 -16.32 3.57 2.06
C PRO A 115 -17.07 3.10 0.79
N VAL A 116 -18.33 2.69 0.91
CA VAL A 116 -19.16 2.26 -0.22
C VAL A 116 -19.60 3.48 -1.04
N ASP A 117 -20.02 4.56 -0.36
CA ASP A 117 -20.42 5.80 -1.02
C ASP A 117 -19.21 6.44 -1.72
N LEU A 118 -18.03 6.40 -1.09
CA LEU A 118 -16.79 6.88 -1.68
C LEU A 118 -16.43 6.07 -2.93
N ALA A 119 -16.53 4.73 -2.86
CA ALA A 119 -16.28 3.85 -4.00
C ALA A 119 -17.26 4.11 -5.14
N ALA A 120 -18.52 4.37 -4.85
CA ALA A 120 -19.54 4.71 -5.86
C ALA A 120 -19.22 6.04 -6.54
N GLN A 121 -18.81 7.08 -5.80
CA GLN A 121 -18.43 8.38 -6.37
C GLN A 121 -17.20 8.28 -7.26
N ILE A 122 -16.16 7.55 -6.82
CA ILE A 122 -14.95 7.28 -7.61
C ILE A 122 -15.32 6.54 -8.88
N SER A 123 -16.09 5.44 -8.78
CA SER A 123 -16.50 4.64 -9.94
C SER A 123 -17.30 5.48 -10.93
N LYS A 124 -18.21 6.34 -10.45
CA LYS A 124 -18.98 7.24 -11.29
C LYS A 124 -18.07 8.19 -12.06
N ALA A 125 -17.11 8.84 -11.41
CA ALA A 125 -16.17 9.75 -12.06
C ALA A 125 -15.35 9.05 -13.14
N VAL A 126 -14.91 7.79 -12.88
CA VAL A 126 -14.16 6.96 -13.83
C VAL A 126 -15.00 6.62 -15.07
N PHE A 127 -16.23 6.13 -14.88
CA PHE A 127 -17.07 5.73 -16.02
C PHE A 127 -17.64 6.90 -16.80
N ASP A 128 -17.98 8.00 -16.15
CA ASP A 128 -18.48 9.22 -16.83
C ASP A 128 -17.40 9.87 -17.73
N ALA A 129 -16.12 9.57 -17.49
CA ALA A 129 -15.01 10.08 -18.31
C ALA A 129 -14.91 9.44 -19.69
N ASN A 130 -15.61 8.34 -19.95
CA ASN A 130 -15.61 7.67 -21.25
C ASN A 130 -16.57 8.35 -22.24
N THR A 131 -16.07 9.31 -23.00
CA THR A 131 -16.81 10.05 -24.04
C THR A 131 -16.33 9.72 -25.45
N VAL A 132 -15.37 8.82 -25.62
CA VAL A 132 -14.77 8.46 -26.91
C VAL A 132 -15.56 7.32 -27.56
N GLU A 133 -16.03 7.54 -28.79
CA GLU A 133 -16.72 6.51 -29.56
C GLU A 133 -15.82 5.31 -29.86
N ASN A 134 -16.33 4.09 -29.75
CA ASN A 134 -15.61 2.82 -29.87
C ASN A 134 -14.53 2.58 -28.81
N ALA A 135 -14.42 3.44 -27.80
CA ALA A 135 -13.60 3.19 -26.65
C ALA A 135 -14.44 2.70 -25.45
N ALA A 136 -13.85 1.92 -24.60
CA ALA A 136 -14.44 1.40 -23.38
C ALA A 136 -13.41 1.25 -22.26
N LEU A 137 -13.88 1.23 -21.03
CA LEU A 137 -13.09 0.76 -19.88
C LEU A 137 -13.34 -0.75 -19.76
N ASN A 138 -12.38 -1.56 -20.23
CA ASN A 138 -12.49 -3.02 -20.27
C ASN A 138 -12.51 -3.61 -18.85
N SER A 139 -11.64 -3.11 -17.98
CA SER A 139 -11.61 -3.42 -16.56
C SER A 139 -11.40 -2.13 -15.76
N VAL A 140 -12.04 -2.06 -14.60
CA VAL A 140 -11.80 -1.02 -13.59
C VAL A 140 -11.80 -1.70 -12.22
N GLU A 141 -10.77 -1.43 -11.46
CA GLU A 141 -10.68 -1.86 -10.07
C GLU A 141 -10.54 -0.64 -9.17
N VAL A 142 -11.32 -0.58 -8.11
CA VAL A 142 -11.32 0.52 -7.14
C VAL A 142 -11.04 -0.04 -5.77
N PHE A 143 -9.97 0.42 -5.14
CA PHE A 143 -9.55 0.03 -3.80
C PHE A 143 -9.59 1.26 -2.90
N ILE A 144 -10.29 1.17 -1.79
CA ILE A 144 -10.34 2.19 -0.76
C ILE A 144 -9.87 1.57 0.55
N ASN A 145 -8.89 2.20 1.19
CA ASN A 145 -8.26 1.68 2.38
C ASN A 145 -8.26 2.73 3.50
N LYS A 146 -8.55 2.24 4.71
CA LYS A 146 -8.24 2.91 5.97
C LYS A 146 -7.19 2.09 6.70
N HIS A 147 -6.06 2.70 7.02
CA HIS A 147 -5.00 2.08 7.80
C HIS A 147 -4.96 2.72 9.19
N THR A 148 -4.94 1.87 10.21
CA THR A 148 -4.67 2.28 11.59
C THR A 148 -3.43 1.55 12.06
N GLU A 149 -2.36 2.29 12.25
CA GLU A 149 -1.06 1.76 12.68
C GLU A 149 -0.75 2.23 14.09
N THR A 150 -0.55 1.30 15.02
CA THR A 150 -0.19 1.62 16.38
C THR A 150 1.16 1.00 16.72
N ILE A 151 2.10 1.82 17.15
CA ILE A 151 3.35 1.37 17.75
C ILE A 151 3.28 1.55 19.26
N LEU A 152 3.67 0.52 19.99
CA LEU A 152 3.87 0.60 21.43
C LEU A 152 5.11 -0.19 21.87
N ASN A 153 5.67 0.16 23.02
CA ASN A 153 6.83 -0.55 23.55
C ASN A 153 6.79 -0.65 25.09
N SER A 154 7.75 -1.42 25.63
CA SER A 154 7.92 -1.67 27.07
C SER A 154 8.29 -0.41 27.91
N ARG A 155 8.56 0.74 27.26
CA ARG A 155 8.91 2.00 27.92
C ARG A 155 7.78 3.03 27.93
N GLY A 156 6.55 2.58 27.67
CA GLY A 156 5.36 3.43 27.73
C GLY A 156 5.09 4.27 26.47
N LEU A 157 5.88 4.09 25.40
CA LEU A 157 5.53 4.68 24.11
C LEU A 157 4.23 4.03 23.60
N ARG A 158 3.29 4.86 23.13
CA ARG A 158 2.11 4.44 22.38
C ARG A 158 1.70 5.54 21.41
N LYS A 159 1.94 5.34 20.14
CA LYS A 159 1.53 6.27 19.07
C LYS A 159 0.62 5.53 18.09
N THR A 160 -0.46 6.18 17.68
CA THR A 160 -1.38 5.67 16.65
C THR A 160 -1.43 6.66 15.50
N GLN A 161 -1.36 6.16 14.28
CA GLN A 161 -1.59 6.92 13.06
C GLN A 161 -2.78 6.31 12.32
N VAL A 162 -3.68 7.18 11.85
CA VAL A 162 -4.75 6.83 10.91
C VAL A 162 -4.46 7.52 9.59
N ARG A 163 -4.51 6.76 8.49
CA ARG A 163 -4.38 7.28 7.13
C ARG A 163 -5.34 6.58 6.20
N TYR A 164 -5.66 7.27 5.12
CA TYR A 164 -6.54 6.78 4.07
C TYR A 164 -5.80 6.81 2.73
N ASP A 165 -6.11 5.87 1.87
CA ASP A 165 -5.70 5.88 0.48
C ASP A 165 -6.77 5.23 -0.40
N ALA A 166 -6.75 5.59 -1.67
CA ALA A 166 -7.47 4.89 -2.71
C ALA A 166 -6.53 4.63 -3.90
N MET A 167 -6.80 3.52 -4.57
CA MET A 167 -6.18 3.17 -5.84
C MET A 167 -7.29 2.85 -6.84
N VAL A 168 -7.13 3.35 -8.05
CA VAL A 168 -7.95 2.99 -9.20
C VAL A 168 -7.02 2.39 -10.24
N GLU A 169 -7.31 1.17 -10.67
CA GLU A 169 -6.73 0.59 -11.87
C GLU A 169 -7.77 0.62 -12.98
N ALA A 170 -7.38 1.04 -14.17
CA ALA A 170 -8.27 1.14 -15.32
C ALA A 170 -7.57 0.64 -16.58
N ILE A 171 -8.33 -0.04 -17.44
CA ILE A 171 -7.88 -0.49 -18.76
C ILE A 171 -8.70 0.20 -19.84
N PRO A 172 -8.33 1.45 -20.24
CA PRO A 172 -8.84 2.10 -21.43
C PRO A 172 -8.55 1.25 -22.66
N THR A 173 -9.60 0.93 -23.42
CA THR A 173 -9.52 0.08 -24.61
C THR A 173 -10.21 0.77 -25.79
N TYR A 174 -9.55 0.85 -26.93
CA TYR A 174 -10.17 1.25 -28.19
C TYR A 174 -10.37 0.03 -29.08
N ASN A 175 -11.62 -0.20 -29.50
CA ASN A 175 -12.00 -1.33 -30.34
C ASN A 175 -12.08 -0.87 -31.81
N GLY A 176 -10.98 -1.03 -32.54
CA GLY A 176 -10.93 -0.76 -33.97
C GLY A 176 -11.51 -1.89 -34.82
N GLN A 177 -11.48 -1.72 -36.15
CA GLN A 177 -12.02 -2.71 -37.09
C GLN A 177 -11.14 -3.98 -37.20
N ASP A 178 -9.84 -3.81 -37.11
CA ASP A 178 -8.82 -4.83 -37.35
C ASP A 178 -8.05 -5.23 -36.07
N GLN A 179 -7.99 -4.35 -35.10
CA GLN A 179 -7.31 -4.59 -33.83
C GLN A 179 -7.92 -3.76 -32.70
N SER A 180 -7.64 -4.19 -31.47
CA SER A 180 -7.90 -3.39 -30.26
C SER A 180 -6.57 -2.90 -29.68
N VAL A 181 -6.59 -1.71 -29.09
CA VAL A 181 -5.47 -1.13 -28.33
C VAL A 181 -5.90 -0.91 -26.90
N GLU A 182 -5.07 -1.32 -25.97
CA GLU A 182 -5.32 -1.19 -24.53
C GLU A 182 -4.18 -0.42 -23.86
N LEU A 183 -4.52 0.33 -22.81
CA LEU A 183 -3.60 0.95 -21.88
C LEU A 183 -3.88 0.39 -20.49
N TYR A 184 -2.84 0.29 -19.66
CA TYR A 184 -2.96 0.04 -18.24
C TYR A 184 -2.61 1.31 -17.48
N GLU A 185 -3.55 1.80 -16.69
CA GLU A 185 -3.38 3.02 -15.89
C GLU A 185 -3.67 2.74 -14.43
N GLN A 186 -2.87 3.34 -13.55
CA GLN A 186 -3.04 3.26 -12.11
C GLN A 186 -3.00 4.66 -11.49
N TYR A 187 -4.01 4.97 -10.70
CA TYR A 187 -4.16 6.25 -10.00
C TYR A 187 -4.13 6.00 -8.50
N ASN A 188 -3.23 6.68 -7.78
CA ASN A 188 -3.14 6.58 -6.33
C ASN A 188 -3.36 7.95 -5.71
N PHE A 189 -4.28 8.05 -4.77
CA PHE A 189 -4.63 9.30 -4.10
C PHE A 189 -5.14 9.06 -2.68
N ASN A 190 -5.10 10.09 -1.86
CA ASN A 190 -5.54 10.06 -0.46
C ASN A 190 -6.63 11.09 -0.16
N SER A 191 -7.14 11.75 -1.17
CA SER A 191 -8.23 12.72 -1.09
C SER A 191 -9.06 12.66 -2.36
N LEU A 192 -10.37 12.71 -2.24
CA LEU A 192 -11.29 12.67 -3.38
C LEU A 192 -11.27 14.02 -4.12
N ASP A 193 -10.84 13.97 -5.36
CA ASP A 193 -10.98 15.01 -6.38
C ASP A 193 -11.52 14.36 -7.65
N THR A 194 -12.84 14.32 -7.76
CA THR A 194 -13.55 13.69 -8.88
C THR A 194 -13.26 14.36 -10.20
N ASP A 195 -13.05 15.68 -10.21
CA ASP A 195 -12.82 16.43 -11.45
C ASP A 195 -11.44 16.13 -12.02
N THR A 196 -10.43 16.05 -11.17
CA THR A 196 -9.08 15.64 -11.58
C THR A 196 -9.07 14.20 -12.06
N LEU A 197 -9.68 13.27 -11.34
CA LEU A 197 -9.75 11.86 -11.74
C LEU A 197 -10.48 11.71 -13.09
N HIS A 198 -11.65 12.34 -13.25
CA HIS A 198 -12.39 12.34 -14.49
C HIS A 198 -11.55 12.86 -15.67
N ARG A 199 -10.88 13.99 -15.52
CA ARG A 199 -10.02 14.56 -16.54
C ARG A 199 -8.87 13.61 -16.92
N GLU A 200 -8.18 13.04 -15.96
CA GLU A 200 -7.05 12.13 -16.22
C GLU A 200 -7.50 10.85 -16.95
N ILE A 201 -8.64 10.29 -16.59
CA ILE A 201 -9.23 9.15 -17.31
C ILE A 201 -9.65 9.56 -18.75
N ALA A 202 -10.31 10.70 -18.91
CA ALA A 202 -10.71 11.19 -20.23
C ALA A 202 -9.50 11.42 -21.17
N GLU A 203 -8.38 11.93 -20.64
CA GLU A 203 -7.12 12.04 -21.38
C GLU A 203 -6.63 10.68 -21.87
N LYS A 204 -6.74 9.63 -21.04
CA LYS A 204 -6.32 8.27 -21.41
C LYS A 204 -7.28 7.61 -22.40
N MET A 205 -8.58 7.91 -22.32
CA MET A 205 -9.54 7.47 -23.32
C MET A 205 -9.25 8.09 -24.70
N ALA A 206 -8.85 9.36 -24.74
CA ALA A 206 -8.41 10.01 -25.99
C ALA A 206 -7.04 9.45 -26.47
N GLU A 207 -6.12 9.17 -25.54
CA GLU A 207 -4.81 8.60 -25.86
C GLU A 207 -4.92 7.23 -26.51
N VAL A 208 -5.77 6.33 -26.01
CA VAL A 208 -5.94 4.98 -26.56
C VAL A 208 -6.48 5.03 -27.99
N GLN A 209 -7.38 5.99 -28.32
CA GLN A 209 -7.83 6.25 -29.68
C GLN A 209 -6.68 6.75 -30.56
N ALA A 210 -5.90 7.71 -30.07
CA ALA A 210 -4.76 8.25 -30.82
C ALA A 210 -3.71 7.18 -31.11
N ARG A 211 -3.47 6.26 -30.16
CA ARG A 211 -2.55 5.12 -30.37
C ARG A 211 -3.07 4.15 -31.44
N TYR A 212 -4.37 3.89 -31.52
CA TYR A 212 -4.96 3.10 -32.58
C TYR A 212 -4.77 3.75 -33.96
N GLN A 213 -4.89 5.08 -34.03
CA GLN A 213 -4.74 5.85 -35.25
C GLN A 213 -3.27 6.13 -35.63
N ALA A 214 -2.33 5.77 -34.76
CA ALA A 214 -0.91 6.01 -35.00
C ALA A 214 -0.40 5.24 -36.22
N VAL A 215 0.46 5.88 -37.01
CA VAL A 215 1.10 5.30 -38.18
C VAL A 215 2.61 5.13 -37.91
N THR A 216 3.19 4.10 -38.54
CA THR A 216 4.65 3.94 -38.51
C THR A 216 5.31 5.08 -39.28
N PRO A 217 6.29 5.79 -38.71
CA PRO A 217 7.00 6.83 -39.43
C PRO A 217 7.83 6.22 -40.57
N ASP A 218 7.93 6.95 -41.69
CA ASP A 218 8.66 6.51 -42.88
C ASP A 218 10.19 6.43 -42.68
N SER A 219 10.70 7.11 -41.65
CA SER A 219 12.12 7.13 -41.28
C SER A 219 12.31 7.22 -39.77
N PRO A 220 13.49 6.83 -39.23
CA PRO A 220 13.81 7.06 -37.83
C PRO A 220 13.63 8.52 -37.44
N LEU A 221 13.00 8.75 -36.31
CA LEU A 221 12.79 10.09 -35.75
C LEU A 221 14.07 10.59 -35.07
N ASP A 222 14.53 11.78 -35.46
CA ASP A 222 15.61 12.53 -34.80
C ASP A 222 15.01 13.86 -34.31
N CYS A 223 14.48 13.86 -33.11
CA CYS A 223 13.81 15.02 -32.53
C CYS A 223 13.94 15.05 -30.99
N PRO A 224 13.85 16.22 -30.37
CA PRO A 224 13.77 16.33 -28.92
C PRO A 224 12.55 15.57 -28.38
N VAL A 225 12.76 14.83 -27.28
CA VAL A 225 11.70 14.06 -26.59
C VAL A 225 11.46 14.64 -25.21
N ILE A 226 10.20 14.88 -24.88
CA ILE A 226 9.77 15.30 -23.55
C ILE A 226 9.17 14.09 -22.84
N LEU A 227 9.82 13.64 -21.76
CA LEU A 227 9.31 12.58 -20.88
C LEU A 227 8.55 13.20 -19.72
N LYS A 228 7.38 12.67 -19.38
CA LYS A 228 6.54 13.15 -18.30
C LYS A 228 6.19 12.00 -17.34
N LYS A 229 5.91 12.36 -16.07
CA LYS A 229 5.33 11.43 -15.08
C LYS A 229 5.99 10.03 -15.12
N GLN A 230 5.24 9.05 -15.59
CA GLN A 230 5.63 7.64 -15.58
C GLN A 230 6.83 7.33 -16.46
N GLU A 231 6.90 7.87 -17.67
CA GLU A 231 8.01 7.65 -18.60
C GLU A 231 9.35 8.14 -18.00
N LEU A 232 9.33 9.29 -17.31
CA LEU A 232 10.51 9.79 -16.61
C LEU A 232 10.87 8.90 -15.42
N SER A 233 9.89 8.38 -14.68
CA SER A 233 10.09 7.44 -13.57
C SER A 233 10.71 6.13 -14.05
N GLU A 234 10.22 5.56 -15.15
CA GLU A 234 10.76 4.33 -15.75
C GLU A 234 12.22 4.52 -16.20
N LEU A 235 12.52 5.63 -16.88
CA LEU A 235 13.90 5.94 -17.24
C LEU A 235 14.79 6.06 -16.01
N GLY A 236 14.31 6.72 -14.95
CA GLY A 236 15.04 6.85 -13.68
C GLY A 236 15.33 5.51 -13.01
N LYS A 237 14.39 4.57 -13.01
CA LYS A 237 14.60 3.21 -12.51
C LYS A 237 15.72 2.49 -13.28
N HIS A 238 15.73 2.58 -14.61
CA HIS A 238 16.76 1.98 -15.44
C HIS A 238 18.15 2.58 -15.19
N ILE A 239 18.26 3.89 -15.06
CA ILE A 239 19.53 4.55 -14.76
C ILE A 239 20.06 4.10 -13.38
N ASN A 240 19.22 4.06 -12.37
CA ASN A 240 19.61 3.59 -11.04
C ASN A 240 20.05 2.12 -11.04
N SER A 241 19.35 1.24 -11.76
CA SER A 241 19.72 -0.18 -11.86
C SER A 241 21.10 -0.37 -12.52
N LEU A 242 21.43 0.44 -13.53
CA LEU A 242 22.76 0.46 -14.17
C LEU A 242 23.85 0.93 -13.21
N GLN A 243 23.59 1.95 -12.36
CA GLN A 243 24.55 2.40 -11.36
C GLN A 243 24.86 1.32 -10.31
N TYR A 244 23.84 0.61 -9.84
CA TYR A 244 24.04 -0.48 -8.85
C TYR A 244 24.83 -1.66 -9.45
N SER A 245 24.59 -2.02 -10.71
CA SER A 245 25.34 -3.09 -11.38
C SER A 245 26.79 -2.71 -11.68
N LEU A 246 27.11 -1.44 -11.88
CA LEU A 246 28.50 -0.96 -12.07
C LEU A 246 29.28 -0.84 -10.75
N GLN A 247 28.60 -0.71 -9.61
CA GLN A 247 29.24 -0.69 -8.28
C GLN A 247 29.54 -2.09 -7.74
N SER A 248 28.98 -3.13 -8.35
CA SER A 248 29.18 -4.55 -7.97
C SER A 248 30.23 -5.27 -8.82
N LEU A 249 30.90 -4.58 -9.75
CA LEU A 249 32.08 -5.01 -10.51
C LEU A 249 33.37 -4.43 -9.95
#